data_1b7d18e88019fdcb2432d7c3a1965588
#
_entry.id   1b7d18e88019fdcb2432d7c3a1965588
#
_cell.length_a   1.000
_cell.length_b   1.000
_cell.length_c   1.000
_cell.angle_alpha   90.00
_cell.angle_beta   90.00
_cell.angle_gamma   90.00
#
_symmetry.space_group_name_H-M   'P 1'
#
loop_
_entity.id
_entity.type
_entity.pdbx_description
1 polymer ?
#
loop_
_entity_poly.entity_id
_entity_poly.type
_entity_poly.pdbx_seq_one_letter_code
_entity_poly.pdbx_strand_id
1 'polypeptide(L)'
;TRVQFVAIEGMEPIPAGLVIVSCGVRANLEIFQKAGGTVERAIVVDEQMRTNLPDVFACGDCAQYQGLNTALWAQATLQGRVAGANAAGRTMAYHGSDSALVLNCPEFSLYSDGDCGKRPDVTYETEPVIRHRHAAFEVNQRTDETFVQDFFAGGRLVGTFMLGSLTDMMQKSREISRK
;
A
#
# COMPACT_ATOMS: atom_id res chain seq x y z
N THR A 1 22.70 5.39 28.30
CA THR A 1 23.54 5.11 27.11
C THR A 1 22.97 5.93 25.96
N ARG A 2 23.82 6.64 25.24
CA ARG A 2 23.41 7.49 24.10
C ARG A 2 24.04 6.90 22.83
N VAL A 3 23.26 6.87 21.72
CA VAL A 3 23.79 6.49 20.41
C VAL A 3 24.85 7.51 19.98
N GLN A 4 25.94 7.04 19.40
CA GLN A 4 27.04 7.88 18.93
C GLN A 4 27.25 7.75 17.42
N PHE A 5 26.96 6.57 16.86
CA PHE A 5 27.08 6.31 15.42
C PHE A 5 26.18 5.15 14.99
N VAL A 6 25.97 5.05 13.69
CA VAL A 6 25.35 3.90 13.02
C VAL A 6 26.45 3.20 12.22
N ALA A 7 26.61 1.90 12.45
CA ALA A 7 27.50 1.04 11.67
C ALA A 7 26.70 0.34 10.57
N ILE A 8 27.20 0.43 9.34
CA ILE A 8 26.66 -0.26 8.17
C ILE A 8 27.79 -1.12 7.62
N GLU A 9 27.50 -2.40 7.35
CA GLU A 9 28.49 -3.32 6.82
C GLU A 9 29.08 -2.81 5.49
N GLY A 10 30.41 -2.77 5.40
CA GLY A 10 31.13 -2.27 4.22
C GLY A 10 31.21 -0.74 4.09
N MET A 11 30.76 0.02 5.10
CA MET A 11 30.84 1.48 5.13
C MET A 11 31.53 2.00 6.41
N GLU A 12 32.09 3.19 6.32
CA GLU A 12 32.57 3.91 7.51
C GLU A 12 31.37 4.25 8.45
N PRO A 13 31.59 4.16 9.78
CA PRO A 13 30.53 4.49 10.73
C PRO A 13 30.01 5.92 10.57
N ILE A 14 28.70 6.10 10.53
CA ILE A 14 28.03 7.39 10.38
C ILE A 14 27.77 7.96 11.78
N PRO A 15 28.35 9.11 12.16
CA PRO A 15 28.04 9.75 13.45
C PRO A 15 26.56 10.10 13.55
N ALA A 16 25.91 9.73 14.65
CA ALA A 16 24.48 10.00 14.87
C ALA A 16 24.19 10.19 16.36
N GLY A 17 23.47 11.24 16.69
CA GLY A 17 22.96 11.50 18.04
C GLY A 17 21.55 10.97 18.28
N LEU A 18 20.81 10.68 17.20
CA LEU A 18 19.47 10.10 17.19
C LEU A 18 19.36 9.18 15.96
N VAL A 19 18.74 8.02 16.13
CA VAL A 19 18.40 7.10 15.04
C VAL A 19 16.91 6.85 15.07
N ILE A 20 16.25 7.08 13.94
CA ILE A 20 14.83 6.81 13.75
C ILE A 20 14.70 5.60 12.83
N VAL A 21 14.05 4.53 13.31
CA VAL A 21 13.78 3.31 12.55
C VAL A 21 12.31 3.35 12.13
N SER A 22 12.06 3.49 10.81
CA SER A 22 10.73 3.54 10.21
C SER A 22 10.70 2.66 8.95
N CYS A 23 10.86 1.34 9.15
CA CYS A 23 11.02 0.35 8.07
C CYS A 23 9.80 -0.58 7.91
N GLY A 24 8.61 -0.07 8.21
CA GLY A 24 7.37 -0.81 8.10
C GLY A 24 7.07 -1.70 9.31
N VAL A 25 6.08 -2.55 9.16
CA VAL A 25 5.52 -3.40 10.22
C VAL A 25 5.53 -4.87 9.81
N ARG A 26 5.51 -5.75 10.81
CA ARG A 26 5.27 -7.18 10.64
C ARG A 26 4.14 -7.60 11.57
N ALA A 27 3.25 -8.45 11.07
CA ALA A 27 2.19 -9.01 11.87
C ALA A 27 2.75 -9.91 12.98
N ASN A 28 2.12 -9.84 14.17
CA ASN A 28 2.43 -10.75 15.26
C ASN A 28 1.57 -12.03 15.10
N LEU A 29 2.19 -13.13 14.68
CA LEU A 29 1.51 -14.34 14.24
C LEU A 29 1.67 -15.52 15.20
N GLU A 30 2.48 -15.39 16.25
CA GLU A 30 2.90 -16.50 17.10
C GLU A 30 1.74 -17.26 17.74
N ILE A 31 0.72 -16.55 18.22
CA ILE A 31 -0.45 -17.18 18.88
C ILE A 31 -1.22 -18.01 17.86
N PHE A 32 -1.42 -17.48 16.67
CA PHE A 32 -2.17 -18.14 15.60
C PHE A 32 -1.41 -19.37 15.07
N GLN A 33 -0.09 -19.27 14.89
CA GLN A 33 0.77 -20.38 14.48
C GLN A 33 0.75 -21.53 15.51
N LYS A 34 0.85 -21.20 16.82
CA LYS A 34 0.77 -22.19 17.91
C LYS A 34 -0.57 -22.94 17.96
N ALA A 35 -1.64 -22.29 17.49
CA ALA A 35 -2.96 -22.91 17.37
C ALA A 35 -3.13 -23.79 16.11
N GLY A 36 -2.09 -23.94 15.27
CA GLY A 36 -2.15 -24.69 14.01
C GLY A 36 -2.69 -23.88 12.83
N GLY A 37 -2.70 -22.56 12.95
CA GLY A 37 -3.14 -21.67 11.89
C GLY A 37 -2.13 -21.54 10.75
N THR A 38 -2.62 -21.43 9.53
CA THR A 38 -1.80 -21.26 8.32
C THR A 38 -1.34 -19.81 8.19
N VAL A 39 -0.03 -19.63 8.16
CA VAL A 39 0.60 -18.31 7.98
C VAL A 39 1.69 -18.37 6.92
N GLU A 40 1.84 -17.26 6.21
CA GLU A 40 2.97 -16.96 5.33
C GLU A 40 3.60 -15.65 5.81
N ARG A 41 3.44 -14.56 5.06
CA ARG A 41 3.79 -13.22 5.54
C ARG A 41 2.82 -12.72 6.61
N ALA A 42 1.56 -13.15 6.51
CA ALA A 42 0.49 -12.90 7.47
C ALA A 42 -0.45 -14.13 7.53
N ILE A 43 -1.55 -14.06 8.27
CA ILE A 43 -2.55 -15.11 8.36
C ILE A 43 -3.24 -15.25 7.00
N VAL A 44 -3.18 -16.43 6.40
CA VAL A 44 -3.83 -16.72 5.11
C VAL A 44 -5.35 -16.79 5.31
N VAL A 45 -6.09 -16.02 4.49
CA VAL A 45 -7.55 -15.99 4.52
C VAL A 45 -8.15 -16.17 3.12
N ASP A 46 -9.40 -16.65 3.10
CA ASP A 46 -10.22 -16.70 1.88
C ASP A 46 -10.94 -15.36 1.61
N GLU A 47 -11.80 -15.31 0.58
CA GLU A 47 -12.60 -14.14 0.23
C GLU A 47 -13.64 -13.76 1.31
N GLN A 48 -13.93 -14.64 2.25
CA GLN A 48 -14.81 -14.39 3.39
C GLN A 48 -14.04 -14.00 4.65
N MET A 49 -12.72 -13.79 4.54
CA MET A 49 -11.81 -13.54 5.65
C MET A 49 -11.75 -14.70 6.66
N ARG A 50 -12.07 -15.92 6.25
CA ARG A 50 -11.94 -17.13 7.06
C ARG A 50 -10.51 -17.64 7.01
N THR A 51 -10.04 -18.12 8.12
CA THR A 51 -8.77 -18.83 8.21
C THR A 51 -8.97 -20.34 8.02
N ASN A 52 -7.89 -21.12 8.06
CA ASN A 52 -7.97 -22.58 8.09
C ASN A 52 -8.51 -23.14 9.42
N LEU A 53 -8.58 -22.33 10.48
CA LEU A 53 -9.15 -22.76 11.76
C LEU A 53 -10.66 -22.50 11.76
N PRO A 54 -11.49 -23.47 12.19
CA PRO A 54 -12.94 -23.31 12.27
C PRO A 54 -13.33 -22.10 13.14
N ASP A 55 -14.29 -21.32 12.66
CA ASP A 55 -14.86 -20.13 13.36
C ASP A 55 -13.85 -19.03 13.68
N VAL A 56 -12.67 -19.06 13.05
CA VAL A 56 -11.64 -18.03 13.21
C VAL A 56 -11.52 -17.22 11.93
N PHE A 57 -11.66 -15.91 12.06
CA PHE A 57 -11.50 -14.92 10.99
C PHE A 57 -10.25 -14.07 11.27
N ALA A 58 -9.60 -13.59 10.21
CA ALA A 58 -8.53 -12.61 10.32
C ALA A 58 -8.75 -11.47 9.32
N CYS A 59 -8.38 -10.26 9.71
CA CYS A 59 -8.53 -9.06 8.89
C CYS A 59 -7.49 -8.00 9.26
N GLY A 60 -7.27 -7.05 8.37
CA GLY A 60 -6.33 -5.95 8.55
C GLY A 60 -4.87 -6.39 8.42
N ASP A 61 -3.99 -5.73 9.16
CA ASP A 61 -2.53 -5.87 9.03
C ASP A 61 -2.02 -7.28 9.28
N CYS A 62 -2.77 -8.10 10.03
CA CYS A 62 -2.42 -9.49 10.27
C CYS A 62 -2.94 -10.47 9.22
N ALA A 63 -3.76 -10.05 8.25
CA ALA A 63 -4.35 -10.92 7.24
C ALA A 63 -3.64 -10.83 5.90
N GLN A 64 -3.60 -11.95 5.18
CA GLN A 64 -3.08 -12.08 3.82
C GLN A 64 -4.12 -12.73 2.93
N TYR A 65 -4.57 -11.99 1.91
CA TYR A 65 -5.53 -12.45 0.91
C TYR A 65 -4.85 -12.55 -0.44
N GLN A 66 -4.96 -13.71 -1.11
CA GLN A 66 -4.34 -14.00 -2.41
C GLN A 66 -2.84 -13.62 -2.48
N GLY A 67 -2.09 -13.96 -1.43
CA GLY A 67 -0.65 -13.67 -1.36
C GLY A 67 -0.30 -12.23 -0.99
N LEU A 68 -1.28 -11.33 -0.86
CA LEU A 68 -1.06 -9.92 -0.57
C LEU A 68 -1.41 -9.57 0.88
N ASN A 69 -0.46 -8.97 1.59
CA ASN A 69 -0.65 -8.29 2.86
C ASN A 69 -0.31 -6.81 2.65
N THR A 70 -1.32 -5.95 2.63
CA THR A 70 -1.17 -4.55 2.24
C THR A 70 -0.84 -3.63 3.42
N ALA A 71 -1.27 -4.00 4.63
CA ALA A 71 -1.12 -3.19 5.85
C ALA A 71 -1.57 -1.73 5.64
N LEU A 72 -2.72 -1.53 4.97
CA LEU A 72 -3.31 -0.23 4.69
C LEU A 72 -4.64 -0.07 5.42
N TRP A 73 -4.86 1.10 6.01
CA TRP A 73 -6.07 1.41 6.79
C TRP A 73 -7.38 1.14 6.03
N ALA A 74 -7.49 1.57 4.77
CA ALA A 74 -8.68 1.37 3.97
C ALA A 74 -8.97 -0.12 3.74
N GLN A 75 -7.93 -0.91 3.45
CA GLN A 75 -8.01 -2.35 3.30
C GLN A 75 -8.44 -3.03 4.60
N ALA A 76 -7.80 -2.67 5.71
CA ALA A 76 -8.11 -3.20 7.03
C ALA A 76 -9.59 -2.97 7.40
N THR A 77 -10.12 -1.78 7.08
CA THR A 77 -11.54 -1.44 7.32
C THR A 77 -12.49 -2.30 6.48
N LEU A 78 -12.19 -2.49 5.19
CA LEU A 78 -13.01 -3.35 4.31
C LEU A 78 -12.97 -4.81 4.75
N GLN A 79 -11.79 -5.34 5.02
CA GLN A 79 -11.61 -6.70 5.52
C GLN A 79 -12.34 -6.90 6.85
N GLY A 80 -12.27 -5.93 7.77
CA GLY A 80 -12.98 -5.97 9.05
C GLY A 80 -14.50 -6.03 8.90
N ARG A 81 -15.07 -5.29 7.92
CA ARG A 81 -16.50 -5.38 7.59
C ARG A 81 -16.89 -6.75 7.07
N VAL A 82 -16.07 -7.35 6.20
CA VAL A 82 -16.31 -8.69 5.64
C VAL A 82 -16.20 -9.74 6.74
N ALA A 83 -15.13 -9.71 7.53
CA ALA A 83 -14.92 -10.64 8.64
C ALA A 83 -16.07 -10.56 9.66
N GLY A 84 -16.44 -9.35 10.09
CA GLY A 84 -17.54 -9.15 11.04
C GLY A 84 -18.90 -9.58 10.51
N ALA A 85 -19.19 -9.35 9.22
CA ALA A 85 -20.43 -9.81 8.60
C ALA A 85 -20.52 -11.35 8.60
N ASN A 86 -19.43 -12.03 8.19
CA ASN A 86 -19.39 -13.49 8.14
C ASN A 86 -19.41 -14.11 9.54
N ALA A 87 -18.72 -13.53 10.51
CA ALA A 87 -18.77 -13.95 11.90
C ALA A 87 -20.20 -13.82 12.50
N ALA A 88 -20.98 -12.84 12.03
CA ALA A 88 -22.38 -12.65 12.40
C ALA A 88 -23.37 -13.50 11.57
N GLY A 89 -22.89 -14.46 10.77
CA GLY A 89 -23.71 -15.35 9.95
C GLY A 89 -24.25 -14.75 8.65
N ARG A 90 -23.76 -13.57 8.22
CA ARG A 90 -24.11 -12.97 6.92
C ARG A 90 -23.00 -13.23 5.92
N THR A 91 -23.36 -13.74 4.75
CA THR A 91 -22.40 -13.99 3.69
C THR A 91 -21.95 -12.67 3.03
N MET A 92 -20.66 -12.38 3.08
CA MET A 92 -20.02 -11.23 2.43
C MET A 92 -18.65 -11.64 1.90
N ALA A 93 -18.29 -11.18 0.70
CA ALA A 93 -16.99 -11.46 0.08
C ALA A 93 -16.13 -10.21 -0.03
N TYR A 94 -14.83 -10.39 0.15
CA TYR A 94 -13.78 -9.42 -0.10
C TYR A 94 -13.16 -9.72 -1.47
N HIS A 95 -13.16 -8.75 -2.36
CA HIS A 95 -12.61 -8.90 -3.71
C HIS A 95 -11.30 -8.16 -3.93
N GLY A 96 -10.60 -7.84 -2.83
CA GLY A 96 -9.52 -6.89 -2.88
C GLY A 96 -10.05 -5.45 -2.75
N SER A 97 -9.17 -4.50 -2.81
CA SER A 97 -9.53 -3.10 -2.88
C SER A 97 -8.59 -2.40 -3.83
N ASP A 98 -9.16 -1.72 -4.79
CA ASP A 98 -8.49 -0.77 -5.67
C ASP A 98 -8.33 0.60 -4.99
N SER A 99 -8.28 0.61 -3.65
CA SER A 99 -8.14 1.86 -2.89
C SER A 99 -6.82 2.52 -3.19
N ALA A 100 -6.89 3.72 -3.70
CA ALA A 100 -5.74 4.55 -3.90
C ALA A 100 -5.01 4.83 -2.58
N LEU A 101 -3.68 4.84 -2.63
CA LEU A 101 -2.84 5.33 -1.56
C LEU A 101 -2.62 6.83 -1.75
N VAL A 102 -2.96 7.61 -0.75
CA VAL A 102 -2.65 9.05 -0.70
C VAL A 102 -1.80 9.31 0.54
N LEU A 103 -0.64 9.91 0.36
CA LEU A 103 0.23 10.36 1.43
C LEU A 103 0.47 11.85 1.26
N ASN A 104 0.20 12.63 2.32
CA ASN A 104 0.48 14.06 2.34
C ASN A 104 1.56 14.34 3.38
N CYS A 105 2.71 14.82 2.92
CA CYS A 105 3.80 15.33 3.74
C CYS A 105 3.90 16.84 3.59
N PRO A 106 4.56 17.56 4.52
CA PRO A 106 4.77 19.01 4.37
C PRO A 106 5.48 19.39 3.08
N GLU A 107 6.44 18.56 2.63
CA GLU A 107 7.31 18.84 1.48
C GLU A 107 6.74 18.32 0.17
N PHE A 108 5.94 17.25 0.19
CA PHE A 108 5.38 16.63 -1.01
C PHE A 108 4.09 15.86 -0.71
N SER A 109 3.34 15.57 -1.76
CA SER A 109 2.24 14.62 -1.72
C SER A 109 2.52 13.45 -2.66
N LEU A 110 2.04 12.26 -2.31
CA LEU A 110 2.16 11.06 -3.11
C LEU A 110 0.77 10.46 -3.33
N TYR A 111 0.54 10.02 -4.54
CA TYR A 111 -0.64 9.27 -4.94
C TYR A 111 -0.23 8.02 -5.71
N SER A 112 -0.86 6.89 -5.39
CA SER A 112 -0.68 5.63 -6.12
C SER A 112 -2.03 4.93 -6.21
N ASP A 113 -2.47 4.57 -7.40
CA ASP A 113 -3.75 3.90 -7.64
C ASP A 113 -3.60 2.81 -8.69
N GLY A 114 -4.36 1.74 -8.54
CA GLY A 114 -4.35 0.61 -9.44
C GLY A 114 -3.08 -0.24 -9.38
N ASP A 115 -2.76 -0.89 -10.49
CA ASP A 115 -1.62 -1.79 -10.63
C ASP A 115 -0.39 -1.05 -11.14
N CYS A 116 0.47 -0.67 -10.23
CA CYS A 116 1.71 0.04 -10.51
C CYS A 116 2.90 -0.91 -10.77
N GLY A 117 2.74 -1.86 -11.69
CA GLY A 117 3.83 -2.74 -12.13
C GLY A 117 4.16 -3.88 -11.16
N LYS A 118 3.20 -4.35 -10.38
CA LYS A 118 3.43 -5.36 -9.33
C LYS A 118 3.22 -6.80 -9.79
N ARG A 119 2.52 -7.04 -10.88
CA ARG A 119 2.25 -8.39 -11.38
C ARG A 119 3.39 -8.86 -12.27
N PRO A 120 4.09 -9.96 -11.94
CA PRO A 120 5.24 -10.45 -12.69
C PRO A 120 4.87 -11.05 -14.06
N ASP A 121 3.59 -11.39 -14.24
CA ASP A 121 3.03 -11.99 -15.45
C ASP A 121 2.49 -10.95 -16.46
N VAL A 122 2.58 -9.68 -16.14
CA VAL A 122 2.08 -8.57 -16.96
C VAL A 122 3.22 -7.74 -17.51
N THR A 123 3.19 -7.51 -18.82
CA THR A 123 4.09 -6.53 -19.46
C THR A 123 3.45 -5.15 -19.40
N TYR A 124 4.17 -4.20 -18.83
CA TYR A 124 3.72 -2.81 -18.70
C TYR A 124 4.46 -1.92 -19.69
N GLU A 125 3.69 -1.02 -20.31
CA GLU A 125 4.24 0.13 -21.00
C GLU A 125 4.21 1.30 -20.00
N THR A 126 5.35 1.92 -19.78
CA THR A 126 5.47 3.02 -18.78
C THR A 126 6.19 4.20 -19.41
N GLU A 127 5.59 5.38 -19.27
CA GLU A 127 6.21 6.64 -19.65
C GLU A 127 6.20 7.59 -18.44
N PRO A 128 7.33 7.77 -17.74
CA PRO A 128 7.42 8.75 -16.69
C PRO A 128 7.42 10.17 -17.29
N VAL A 129 6.59 11.04 -16.76
CA VAL A 129 6.47 12.44 -17.19
C VAL A 129 6.73 13.35 -15.99
N ILE A 130 7.67 14.29 -16.16
CA ILE A 130 7.82 15.41 -15.24
C ILE A 130 7.01 16.58 -15.79
N ARG A 131 6.01 17.03 -15.04
CA ARG A 131 5.18 18.18 -15.39
C ARG A 131 5.58 19.36 -14.53
N HIS A 132 5.93 20.47 -15.19
CA HIS A 132 6.16 21.74 -14.53
C HIS A 132 4.83 22.50 -14.51
N ARG A 133 4.40 22.93 -13.34
CA ARG A 133 3.20 23.75 -13.20
C ARG A 133 3.61 25.21 -13.09
N HIS A 134 3.16 26.02 -14.01
CA HIS A 134 3.17 27.47 -13.82
C HIS A 134 2.04 27.85 -12.87
N ALA A 135 2.37 28.08 -11.59
CA ALA A 135 1.37 28.52 -10.62
C ALA A 135 1.00 29.97 -10.87
N ALA A 136 -0.28 30.21 -11.14
CA ALA A 136 -0.83 31.57 -11.21
C ALA A 136 -1.07 32.20 -9.81
N PHE A 137 -0.89 31.43 -8.72
CA PHE A 137 -1.01 31.89 -7.33
C PHE A 137 -0.01 31.19 -6.44
N GLU A 138 0.97 31.93 -5.96
CA GLU A 138 1.93 31.49 -4.94
C GLU A 138 1.26 31.50 -3.55
N VAL A 139 0.78 30.36 -3.10
CA VAL A 139 0.55 30.12 -1.68
C VAL A 139 1.23 28.81 -1.32
N ASN A 140 2.36 28.89 -0.64
CA ASN A 140 3.32 27.87 -0.24
C ASN A 140 4.17 27.31 -1.38
N GLN A 141 5.47 27.52 -1.29
CA GLN A 141 6.57 27.00 -2.13
C GLN A 141 6.68 25.45 -2.01
N ARG A 142 5.66 24.74 -2.49
CA ARG A 142 5.80 23.32 -2.82
C ARG A 142 6.36 23.27 -4.24
N THR A 143 7.32 22.37 -4.46
CA THR A 143 7.96 22.17 -5.76
C THR A 143 6.93 22.20 -6.88
N ASP A 144 7.12 23.08 -7.87
CA ASP A 144 6.25 23.24 -9.05
C ASP A 144 6.29 22.00 -9.97
N GLU A 145 7.07 21.00 -9.60
CA GLU A 145 7.29 19.80 -10.38
C GLU A 145 6.39 18.68 -9.87
N THR A 146 5.70 18.03 -10.79
CA THR A 146 4.95 16.80 -10.53
C THR A 146 5.52 15.68 -11.38
N PHE A 147 6.00 14.64 -10.72
CA PHE A 147 6.33 13.39 -11.38
C PHE A 147 5.06 12.55 -11.52
N VAL A 148 4.79 12.05 -12.73
CA VAL A 148 3.68 11.14 -13.01
C VAL A 148 4.24 9.94 -13.76
N GLN A 149 3.92 8.74 -13.31
CA GLN A 149 4.20 7.50 -14.02
C GLN A 149 2.90 6.73 -14.19
N ASP A 150 2.48 6.58 -15.41
CA ASP A 150 1.32 5.79 -15.79
C ASP A 150 1.77 4.39 -16.21
N PHE A 151 0.96 3.38 -15.89
CA PHE A 151 1.19 1.98 -16.21
C PHE A 151 0.07 1.50 -17.12
N PHE A 152 0.44 1.08 -18.32
CA PHE A 152 -0.50 0.55 -19.30
C PHE A 152 -0.28 -0.95 -19.49
N ALA A 153 -1.34 -1.71 -19.63
CA ALA A 153 -1.33 -3.11 -20.00
C ALA A 153 -2.33 -3.33 -21.13
N GLY A 154 -1.85 -3.80 -22.28
CA GLY A 154 -2.66 -3.96 -23.49
C GLY A 154 -3.33 -2.64 -23.93
N GLY A 155 -2.60 -1.54 -23.87
CA GLY A 155 -3.07 -0.20 -24.25
C GLY A 155 -4.09 0.44 -23.29
N ARG A 156 -4.36 -0.16 -22.11
CA ARG A 156 -5.32 0.38 -21.12
C ARG A 156 -4.55 0.84 -19.88
N LEU A 157 -4.89 2.01 -19.36
CA LEU A 157 -4.34 2.50 -18.10
C LEU A 157 -4.79 1.57 -16.95
N VAL A 158 -3.84 0.95 -16.28
CA VAL A 158 -4.10 0.01 -15.18
C VAL A 158 -3.60 0.50 -13.83
N GLY A 159 -2.69 1.47 -13.83
CA GLY A 159 -2.20 2.09 -12.61
C GLY A 159 -1.52 3.43 -12.87
N THR A 160 -1.40 4.23 -11.82
CA THR A 160 -0.68 5.50 -11.86
C THR A 160 0.00 5.78 -10.53
N PHE A 161 1.18 6.37 -10.62
CA PHE A 161 1.93 6.89 -9.49
C PHE A 161 2.21 8.38 -9.72
N MET A 162 1.95 9.20 -8.72
CA MET A 162 2.19 10.64 -8.78
C MET A 162 2.96 11.10 -7.54
N LEU A 163 3.91 12.01 -7.74
CA LEU A 163 4.66 12.66 -6.66
C LEU A 163 4.67 14.17 -6.92
N GLY A 164 4.32 14.96 -5.92
CA GLY A 164 4.20 16.42 -6.02
C GLY A 164 2.76 16.89 -5.99
N SER A 165 2.27 17.58 -7.03
CA SER A 165 0.88 18.02 -7.09
C SER A 165 -0.07 16.87 -7.41
N LEU A 166 -1.15 16.74 -6.63
CA LEU A 166 -2.18 15.71 -6.83
C LEU A 166 -3.42 16.24 -7.57
N THR A 167 -3.29 17.33 -8.31
CA THR A 167 -4.44 17.98 -8.98
C THR A 167 -5.20 17.02 -9.90
N ASP A 168 -4.47 16.17 -10.61
CA ASP A 168 -5.05 15.25 -11.61
C ASP A 168 -5.41 13.88 -11.06
N MET A 169 -5.22 13.63 -9.74
CA MET A 169 -5.42 12.30 -9.15
C MET A 169 -6.83 11.75 -9.37
N MET A 170 -7.86 12.60 -9.25
CA MET A 170 -9.25 12.17 -9.43
C MET A 170 -9.58 11.82 -10.88
N GLN A 171 -8.98 12.52 -11.84
CA GLN A 171 -9.11 12.19 -13.25
C GLN A 171 -8.44 10.85 -13.53
N LYS A 172 -7.20 10.67 -13.11
CA LYS A 172 -6.45 9.42 -13.25
C LYS A 172 -7.17 8.24 -12.63
N SER A 173 -7.70 8.40 -11.42
CA SER A 173 -8.47 7.35 -10.76
C SER A 173 -9.71 6.90 -11.55
N ARG A 174 -10.33 7.79 -12.31
CA ARG A 174 -11.49 7.45 -13.17
C ARG A 174 -11.07 6.76 -14.47
N GLU A 175 -9.88 7.08 -14.98
CA GLU A 175 -9.33 6.49 -16.21
C GLU A 175 -8.80 5.07 -16.00
N ILE A 176 -8.38 4.73 -14.78
CA ILE A 176 -7.88 3.40 -14.45
C ILE A 176 -8.97 2.37 -14.69
N SER A 177 -8.66 1.40 -15.55
CA SER A 177 -9.51 0.24 -15.80
C SER A 177 -9.56 -0.65 -14.57
N ARG A 178 -10.67 -0.61 -13.87
CA ARG A 178 -10.99 -1.54 -12.78
C ARG A 178 -11.76 -2.72 -13.36
N LYS A 179 -11.33 -3.92 -13.03
CA LYS A 179 -12.03 -5.15 -13.37
C LYS A 179 -13.18 -5.40 -12.39
#